data_f50c630b5a478b3ccf4b13bbd3346c3a
#
_entry.id   f50c630b5a478b3ccf4b13bbd3346c3a
#
_cell.length_a   1.000
_cell.length_b   1.000
_cell.length_c   1.000
_cell.angle_alpha   90.00
_cell.angle_beta   90.00
_cell.angle_gamma   90.00
#
_symmetry.space_group_name_H-M   'P 1'
#
loop_
_entity.id
_entity.type
_entity.pdbx_description
1 polymer ?
#
loop_
_entity_poly.entity_id
_entity_poly.type
_entity_poly.pdbx_seq_one_letter_code
_entity_poly.pdbx_strand_id
1 'polypeptide(L)'
;MKKNVIIFMPSIEDGGVEKNLYEVSNYLVKNNISLKIITCNKNMSFKFSKDIKFIGTKNSYWNNRSRYIKYIVCLLILFLTLIKRKEKTLVFAFQANIYAVILAKILNVKIITRSNSAPSGWSQNAIKNFIYKFFIKFANDVMVNSFEFKKIFEKKFNIKVKCIYNPFNKNFVLKKIKIKKKITFFKKGYLNIISVGRLTDQKDHLTLLRSIKELDSNFKVKVIIIGKGSTKDILKRYIIKNNLQNKIKLFGYTNNPFPFIQKANMVVLTSKFEGLPNILLEAQFLRKYIISTNCPTGPKEILLNSKAGDLINIGDFKKLSHLIKNYSNNKNSIIKKINTGYKKFYRFDYMLNCKKYLNFIKNNY
;
A
#
# COMPACT_ATOMS: atom_id res chain seq x y z
N MET A 1 -21.14 -25.87 7.04
CA MET A 1 -20.99 -24.79 8.05
C MET A 1 -20.16 -23.63 7.47
N LYS A 2 -20.56 -22.37 7.74
CA LYS A 2 -19.75 -21.21 7.37
C LYS A 2 -18.50 -21.13 8.26
N LYS A 3 -17.31 -20.86 7.68
CA LYS A 3 -16.08 -20.69 8.44
C LYS A 3 -16.06 -19.31 9.08
N ASN A 4 -15.86 -19.23 10.39
CA ASN A 4 -15.84 -17.97 11.13
C ASN A 4 -14.42 -17.38 11.16
N VAL A 5 -14.23 -16.19 10.60
CA VAL A 5 -12.97 -15.48 10.54
C VAL A 5 -13.10 -14.12 11.20
N ILE A 6 -12.15 -13.80 12.07
CA ILE A 6 -12.01 -12.46 12.65
C ILE A 6 -10.80 -11.78 12.02
N ILE A 7 -11.01 -10.72 11.26
CA ILE A 7 -9.93 -9.84 10.81
C ILE A 7 -9.61 -8.85 11.93
N PHE A 8 -8.34 -8.82 12.31
CA PHE A 8 -7.81 -7.89 13.30
C PHE A 8 -7.07 -6.74 12.62
N MET A 9 -7.71 -5.56 12.58
CA MET A 9 -7.18 -4.34 11.98
C MET A 9 -7.51 -3.11 12.83
N PRO A 10 -6.76 -2.84 13.90
CA PRO A 10 -7.06 -1.78 14.88
C PRO A 10 -7.26 -0.39 14.31
N SER A 11 -6.61 -0.03 13.21
CA SER A 11 -6.78 1.28 12.56
C SER A 11 -7.07 1.10 11.09
N ILE A 12 -8.24 1.57 10.65
CA ILE A 12 -8.63 1.64 9.23
C ILE A 12 -8.57 3.10 8.79
N GLU A 13 -7.56 3.42 7.98
CA GLU A 13 -7.34 4.71 7.36
C GLU A 13 -7.50 4.57 5.84
N ASP A 14 -7.45 5.67 5.06
CA ASP A 14 -7.53 5.58 3.59
C ASP A 14 -6.15 5.35 2.98
N GLY A 15 -5.61 4.15 3.14
CA GLY A 15 -4.30 3.76 2.62
C GLY A 15 -4.34 2.55 1.68
N GLY A 16 -3.16 2.14 1.20
CA GLY A 16 -3.04 0.99 0.31
C GLY A 16 -3.35 -0.35 0.98
N VAL A 17 -3.09 -0.48 2.29
CA VAL A 17 -3.38 -1.70 3.05
C VAL A 17 -4.89 -1.87 3.20
N GLU A 18 -5.58 -0.79 3.52
CA GLU A 18 -7.03 -0.74 3.70
C GLU A 18 -7.77 -1.03 2.41
N LYS A 19 -7.27 -0.54 1.27
CA LYS A 19 -7.81 -0.88 -0.04
C LYS A 19 -7.79 -2.39 -0.28
N ASN A 20 -6.69 -3.05 0.06
CA ASN A 20 -6.60 -4.51 -0.05
C ASN A 20 -7.55 -5.21 0.94
N LEU A 21 -7.70 -4.67 2.14
CA LEU A 21 -8.65 -5.21 3.12
C LEU A 21 -10.09 -5.18 2.56
N TYR A 22 -10.52 -4.07 1.94
CA TYR A 22 -11.86 -3.98 1.34
C TYR A 22 -12.08 -5.04 0.27
N GLU A 23 -11.14 -5.16 -0.67
CA GLU A 23 -11.24 -6.09 -1.79
C GLU A 23 -11.28 -7.54 -1.30
N VAL A 24 -10.37 -7.91 -0.40
CA VAL A 24 -10.29 -9.27 0.14
C VAL A 24 -11.52 -9.59 1.00
N SER A 25 -11.92 -8.71 1.91
CA SER A 25 -13.05 -8.96 2.81
C SER A 25 -14.37 -9.15 2.06
N ASN A 26 -14.63 -8.29 1.06
CA ASN A 26 -15.83 -8.39 0.25
C ASN A 26 -15.85 -9.69 -0.60
N TYR A 27 -14.68 -10.13 -1.08
CA TYR A 27 -14.58 -11.40 -1.78
C TYR A 27 -14.82 -12.61 -0.87
N LEU A 28 -14.25 -12.59 0.34
CA LEU A 28 -14.39 -13.69 1.31
C LEU A 28 -15.85 -13.93 1.71
N VAL A 29 -16.59 -12.86 2.00
CA VAL A 29 -18.00 -12.96 2.36
C VAL A 29 -18.82 -13.52 1.22
N LYS A 30 -18.60 -13.10 -0.02
CA LYS A 30 -19.25 -13.66 -1.21
C LYS A 30 -18.96 -15.14 -1.43
N ASN A 31 -17.89 -15.68 -0.80
CA ASN A 31 -17.50 -17.08 -0.86
C ASN A 31 -17.74 -17.83 0.46
N ASN A 32 -18.84 -17.49 1.15
CA ASN A 32 -19.37 -18.18 2.33
C ASN A 32 -18.44 -18.16 3.57
N ILE A 33 -17.62 -17.12 3.72
CA ILE A 33 -16.87 -16.88 4.97
C ILE A 33 -17.70 -15.93 5.84
N SER A 34 -18.02 -16.36 7.07
CA SER A 34 -18.58 -15.48 8.10
C SER A 34 -17.48 -14.58 8.65
N LEU A 35 -17.58 -13.27 8.37
CA LEU A 35 -16.47 -12.34 8.61
C LEU A 35 -16.84 -11.29 9.66
N LYS A 36 -15.98 -11.16 10.67
CA LYS A 36 -16.02 -10.07 11.65
C LYS A 36 -14.75 -9.24 11.51
N ILE A 37 -14.84 -7.92 11.62
CA ILE A 37 -13.67 -7.02 11.60
C ILE A 37 -13.61 -6.30 12.93
N ILE A 38 -12.46 -6.42 13.63
CA ILE A 38 -12.18 -5.68 14.87
C ILE A 38 -11.34 -4.46 14.52
N THR A 39 -11.89 -3.27 14.85
CA THR A 39 -11.23 -1.97 14.59
C THR A 39 -11.72 -0.91 15.57
N CYS A 40 -10.88 0.05 15.91
CA CYS A 40 -11.30 1.23 16.67
C CYS A 40 -12.17 2.20 15.85
N ASN A 41 -12.04 2.20 14.52
CA ASN A 41 -12.71 3.15 13.65
C ASN A 41 -13.71 2.45 12.72
N LYS A 42 -15.01 2.62 13.00
CA LYS A 42 -16.09 2.08 12.17
C LYS A 42 -16.53 3.03 11.04
N ASN A 43 -16.00 4.24 10.97
CA ASN A 43 -16.44 5.25 9.99
C ASN A 43 -16.25 4.81 8.53
N MET A 44 -15.40 3.82 8.27
CA MET A 44 -15.17 3.28 6.94
C MET A 44 -15.98 2.02 6.62
N SER A 45 -16.89 1.62 7.50
CA SER A 45 -17.73 0.39 7.32
C SER A 45 -18.54 0.44 6.03
N PHE A 46 -18.94 1.62 5.55
CA PHE A 46 -19.72 1.80 4.32
C PHE A 46 -18.98 1.33 3.04
N LYS A 47 -17.66 1.13 3.09
CA LYS A 47 -16.85 0.59 1.98
C LYS A 47 -16.90 -0.94 1.89
N PHE A 48 -17.44 -1.59 2.89
CA PHE A 48 -17.51 -3.05 3.00
C PHE A 48 -18.92 -3.57 2.70
N SER A 49 -19.01 -4.86 2.41
CA SER A 49 -20.32 -5.54 2.32
C SER A 49 -21.10 -5.41 3.63
N LYS A 50 -22.43 -5.28 3.54
CA LYS A 50 -23.33 -5.23 4.70
C LYS A 50 -23.28 -6.51 5.54
N ASP A 51 -22.89 -7.63 4.97
CA ASP A 51 -22.76 -8.92 5.64
C ASP A 51 -21.51 -9.01 6.55
N ILE A 52 -20.65 -8.02 6.55
CA ILE A 52 -19.46 -7.96 7.41
C ILE A 52 -19.80 -7.31 8.73
N LYS A 53 -19.65 -8.06 9.83
CA LYS A 53 -19.90 -7.52 11.17
C LYS A 53 -18.71 -6.77 11.70
N PHE A 54 -18.88 -5.47 11.97
CA PHE A 54 -17.85 -4.65 12.62
C PHE A 54 -17.98 -4.69 14.13
N ILE A 55 -16.90 -5.05 14.82
CA ILE A 55 -16.77 -5.00 16.27
C ILE A 55 -15.74 -3.93 16.61
N GLY A 56 -16.09 -3.00 17.50
CA GLY A 56 -15.18 -1.91 17.91
C GLY A 56 -15.93 -0.83 18.68
N THR A 57 -15.22 0.24 19.00
CA THR A 57 -15.76 1.37 19.75
C THR A 57 -16.81 2.13 18.94
N LYS A 58 -17.86 2.60 19.62
CA LYS A 58 -18.90 3.45 18.99
C LYS A 58 -18.46 4.94 18.89
N ASN A 59 -17.47 5.35 19.68
CA ASN A 59 -17.08 6.74 19.83
C ASN A 59 -15.97 7.14 18.86
N SER A 60 -16.11 8.29 18.18
CA SER A 60 -15.11 8.93 17.34
C SER A 60 -13.85 9.42 18.11
N TYR A 61 -13.95 9.53 19.43
CA TYR A 61 -12.83 9.86 20.33
C TYR A 61 -11.54 9.08 20.03
N TRP A 62 -11.68 7.79 19.68
CA TRP A 62 -10.55 6.91 19.41
C TRP A 62 -9.84 7.19 18.08
N ASN A 63 -10.46 7.93 17.17
CA ASN A 63 -9.90 8.19 15.83
C ASN A 63 -8.60 9.00 15.90
N ASN A 64 -8.51 9.93 16.85
CA ASN A 64 -7.36 10.83 17.00
C ASN A 64 -6.32 10.33 18.01
N ARG A 65 -6.53 9.17 18.64
CA ARG A 65 -5.58 8.60 19.60
C ARG A 65 -4.39 7.94 18.92
N SER A 66 -3.30 7.80 19.69
CA SER A 66 -2.09 7.15 19.22
C SER A 66 -2.35 5.72 18.75
N ARG A 67 -1.50 5.22 17.86
CA ARG A 67 -1.58 3.85 17.35
C ARG A 67 -1.56 2.80 18.46
N TYR A 68 -0.78 3.02 19.51
CA TYR A 68 -0.65 2.07 20.62
C TYR A 68 -1.93 1.95 21.43
N ILE A 69 -2.61 3.07 21.71
CA ILE A 69 -3.91 3.06 22.39
C ILE A 69 -4.94 2.27 21.57
N LYS A 70 -5.00 2.52 20.25
CA LYS A 70 -5.87 1.74 19.36
C LYS A 70 -5.57 0.24 19.41
N TYR A 71 -4.29 -0.14 19.52
CA TYR A 71 -3.91 -1.55 19.64
C TYR A 71 -4.40 -2.15 20.94
N ILE A 72 -4.20 -1.50 22.08
CA ILE A 72 -4.64 -1.97 23.40
C ILE A 72 -6.17 -2.17 23.41
N VAL A 73 -6.92 -1.17 22.99
CA VAL A 73 -8.39 -1.23 22.94
C VAL A 73 -8.88 -2.38 22.06
N CYS A 74 -8.31 -2.52 20.86
CA CYS A 74 -8.71 -3.61 19.96
C CYS A 74 -8.26 -4.98 20.45
N LEU A 75 -7.16 -5.10 21.18
CA LEU A 75 -6.74 -6.36 21.81
C LEU A 75 -7.71 -6.77 22.92
N LEU A 76 -8.18 -5.83 23.75
CA LEU A 76 -9.22 -6.10 24.73
C LEU A 76 -10.52 -6.56 24.07
N ILE A 77 -10.94 -5.91 23.00
CA ILE A 77 -12.11 -6.31 22.21
C ILE A 77 -11.92 -7.72 21.61
N LEU A 78 -10.74 -8.03 21.09
CA LEU A 78 -10.41 -9.34 20.56
C LEU A 78 -10.47 -10.41 21.66
N PHE A 79 -9.86 -10.13 22.81
CA PHE A 79 -9.88 -11.01 23.98
C PHE A 79 -11.32 -11.37 24.40
N LEU A 80 -12.16 -10.35 24.65
CA LEU A 80 -13.57 -10.56 25.01
C LEU A 80 -14.37 -11.29 23.93
N THR A 81 -14.06 -11.04 22.65
CA THR A 81 -14.73 -11.72 21.53
C THR A 81 -14.33 -13.20 21.48
N LEU A 82 -13.05 -13.51 21.74
CA LEU A 82 -12.52 -14.87 21.69
C LEU A 82 -12.95 -15.71 22.89
N ILE A 83 -13.07 -15.15 24.09
CA ILE A 83 -13.60 -15.86 25.26
C ILE A 83 -15.07 -16.26 25.06
N LYS A 84 -15.87 -15.35 24.49
CA LYS A 84 -17.29 -15.58 24.24
C LYS A 84 -17.58 -16.44 22.99
N ARG A 85 -16.54 -16.95 22.32
CA ARG A 85 -16.76 -17.77 21.11
C ARG A 85 -17.39 -19.13 21.44
N LYS A 86 -18.41 -19.49 20.68
CA LYS A 86 -19.04 -20.81 20.74
C LYS A 86 -18.56 -21.74 19.62
N GLU A 87 -17.92 -21.21 18.58
CA GLU A 87 -17.55 -21.93 17.38
C GLU A 87 -16.06 -21.78 17.07
N LYS A 88 -15.54 -22.73 16.30
CA LYS A 88 -14.18 -22.66 15.78
C LYS A 88 -13.99 -21.35 15.01
N THR A 89 -12.95 -20.61 15.35
CA THR A 89 -12.68 -19.28 14.82
C THR A 89 -11.23 -19.16 14.43
N LEU A 90 -10.97 -18.58 13.26
CA LEU A 90 -9.62 -18.20 12.80
C LEU A 90 -9.44 -16.69 12.93
N VAL A 91 -8.35 -16.26 13.56
CA VAL A 91 -7.95 -14.85 13.57
C VAL A 91 -7.05 -14.57 12.38
N PHE A 92 -7.31 -13.49 11.64
CA PHE A 92 -6.47 -13.01 10.57
C PHE A 92 -5.99 -11.59 10.87
N ALA A 93 -4.74 -11.46 11.31
CA ALA A 93 -4.16 -10.18 11.69
C ALA A 93 -3.56 -9.44 10.49
N PHE A 94 -4.05 -8.22 10.23
CA PHE A 94 -3.55 -7.28 9.22
C PHE A 94 -2.65 -6.19 9.79
N GLN A 95 -2.76 -5.94 11.10
CA GLN A 95 -1.94 -4.98 11.86
C GLN A 95 -1.70 -5.52 13.27
N ALA A 96 -0.71 -4.96 13.96
CA ALA A 96 -0.36 -5.34 15.33
C ALA A 96 -0.13 -6.86 15.51
N ASN A 97 0.45 -7.50 14.49
CA ASN A 97 0.51 -8.95 14.34
C ASN A 97 1.02 -9.66 15.58
N ILE A 98 2.13 -9.22 16.18
CA ILE A 98 2.74 -9.87 17.33
C ILE A 98 1.81 -9.90 18.55
N TYR A 99 1.17 -8.78 18.84
CA TYR A 99 0.25 -8.69 19.98
C TYR A 99 -0.97 -9.60 19.80
N ALA A 100 -1.48 -9.67 18.57
CA ALA A 100 -2.57 -10.59 18.25
C ALA A 100 -2.14 -12.06 18.31
N VAL A 101 -0.90 -12.37 17.88
CA VAL A 101 -0.33 -13.73 17.96
C VAL A 101 -0.20 -14.18 19.41
N ILE A 102 0.37 -13.35 20.30
CA ILE A 102 0.49 -13.66 21.72
C ILE A 102 -0.88 -13.96 22.33
N LEU A 103 -1.85 -13.07 22.10
CA LEU A 103 -3.20 -13.23 22.62
C LEU A 103 -3.90 -14.51 22.09
N ALA A 104 -3.80 -14.76 20.79
CA ALA A 104 -4.37 -15.95 20.19
C ALA A 104 -3.74 -17.25 20.72
N LYS A 105 -2.42 -17.24 20.95
CA LYS A 105 -1.70 -18.37 21.53
C LYS A 105 -2.16 -18.66 22.96
N ILE A 106 -2.29 -17.64 23.81
CA ILE A 106 -2.79 -17.78 25.19
C ILE A 106 -4.20 -18.39 25.20
N LEU A 107 -5.05 -17.98 24.28
CA LEU A 107 -6.44 -18.46 24.19
C LEU A 107 -6.63 -19.72 23.33
N ASN A 108 -5.54 -20.36 22.91
CA ASN A 108 -5.53 -21.53 22.03
C ASN A 108 -6.42 -21.36 20.79
N VAL A 109 -6.22 -20.23 20.06
CA VAL A 109 -6.95 -19.88 18.84
C VAL A 109 -5.99 -19.87 17.67
N LYS A 110 -6.39 -20.46 16.53
CA LYS A 110 -5.62 -20.38 15.31
C LYS A 110 -5.52 -18.95 14.82
N ILE A 111 -4.32 -18.53 14.44
CA ILE A 111 -4.04 -17.20 13.93
C ILE A 111 -3.12 -17.24 12.70
N ILE A 112 -3.51 -16.52 11.67
CA ILE A 112 -2.68 -16.21 10.52
C ILE A 112 -2.39 -14.72 10.47
N THR A 113 -1.23 -14.35 9.92
CA THR A 113 -0.83 -12.94 9.89
C THR A 113 -0.46 -12.49 8.49
N ARG A 114 -0.66 -11.19 8.22
CA ARG A 114 -0.23 -10.52 7.00
C ARG A 114 0.72 -9.39 7.33
N SER A 115 1.94 -9.44 6.77
CA SER A 115 2.89 -8.34 6.85
C SER A 115 2.81 -7.46 5.61
N ASN A 116 2.76 -6.13 5.81
CA ASN A 116 2.42 -5.15 4.78
C ASN A 116 3.59 -4.30 4.30
N SER A 117 4.69 -4.26 5.04
CA SER A 117 5.90 -3.48 4.71
C SER A 117 7.15 -4.27 5.06
N ALA A 118 8.22 -4.04 4.28
CA ALA A 118 9.49 -4.71 4.48
C ALA A 118 10.06 -4.52 5.90
N PRO A 119 10.74 -5.52 6.47
CA PRO A 119 11.39 -5.40 7.77
C PRO A 119 12.44 -4.29 7.85
N SER A 120 13.01 -3.86 6.72
CA SER A 120 13.91 -2.71 6.62
C SER A 120 13.27 -1.38 7.02
N GLY A 121 11.94 -1.28 6.93
CA GLY A 121 11.18 -0.12 7.41
C GLY A 121 10.69 -0.23 8.86
N TRP A 122 11.07 -1.30 9.56
CA TRP A 122 10.72 -1.52 10.96
C TRP A 122 11.76 -0.92 11.89
N SER A 123 11.50 -1.02 13.21
CA SER A 123 12.44 -0.54 14.22
C SER A 123 13.82 -1.18 14.05
N GLN A 124 14.88 -0.39 14.15
CA GLN A 124 16.27 -0.87 14.23
C GLN A 124 16.61 -1.43 15.62
N ASN A 125 15.70 -1.35 16.58
CA ASN A 125 15.90 -1.82 17.95
C ASN A 125 16.02 -3.35 17.97
N ALA A 126 17.16 -3.85 18.44
CA ALA A 126 17.48 -5.28 18.50
C ALA A 126 16.48 -6.07 19.36
N ILE A 127 16.07 -5.53 20.51
CA ILE A 127 15.11 -6.15 21.43
C ILE A 127 13.76 -6.34 20.74
N LYS A 128 13.25 -5.29 20.08
CA LYS A 128 11.98 -5.39 19.34
C LYS A 128 12.05 -6.41 18.20
N ASN A 129 13.18 -6.47 17.51
CA ASN A 129 13.40 -7.46 16.45
C ASN A 129 13.46 -8.88 17.00
N PHE A 130 14.11 -9.08 18.17
CA PHE A 130 14.16 -10.37 18.85
C PHE A 130 12.77 -10.83 19.30
N ILE A 131 12.03 -9.97 19.98
CA ILE A 131 10.64 -10.24 20.39
C ILE A 131 9.78 -10.60 19.17
N TYR A 132 9.89 -9.85 18.09
CA TYR A 132 9.15 -10.14 16.86
C TYR A 132 9.54 -11.52 16.29
N LYS A 133 10.84 -11.82 16.21
CA LYS A 133 11.36 -13.11 15.71
C LYS A 133 10.88 -14.29 16.54
N PHE A 134 10.80 -14.11 17.85
CA PHE A 134 10.35 -15.15 18.77
C PHE A 134 8.84 -15.41 18.61
N PHE A 135 8.01 -14.39 18.71
CA PHE A 135 6.57 -14.56 18.75
C PHE A 135 5.92 -14.84 17.38
N ILE A 136 6.49 -14.35 16.27
CA ILE A 136 5.89 -14.57 14.94
C ILE A 136 5.84 -16.07 14.57
N LYS A 137 6.72 -16.88 15.14
CA LYS A 137 6.76 -18.33 14.94
C LYS A 137 5.53 -19.06 15.48
N PHE A 138 4.81 -18.46 16.41
CA PHE A 138 3.58 -19.02 16.97
C PHE A 138 2.34 -18.75 16.09
N ALA A 139 2.44 -17.94 15.05
CA ALA A 139 1.40 -17.87 14.05
C ALA A 139 1.31 -19.19 13.27
N ASN A 140 0.09 -19.65 12.99
CA ASN A 140 -0.12 -20.88 12.21
C ASN A 140 0.39 -20.73 10.76
N ASP A 141 0.28 -19.53 10.19
CA ASP A 141 0.86 -19.22 8.90
C ASP A 141 1.06 -17.70 8.76
N VAL A 142 2.05 -17.32 7.98
CA VAL A 142 2.40 -15.92 7.73
C VAL A 142 2.37 -15.65 6.23
N MET A 143 1.74 -14.55 5.82
CA MET A 143 1.79 -14.12 4.44
C MET A 143 2.38 -12.72 4.26
N VAL A 144 2.96 -12.52 3.10
CA VAL A 144 3.51 -11.26 2.61
C VAL A 144 2.98 -10.97 1.21
N ASN A 145 3.19 -9.76 0.71
CA ASN A 145 2.58 -9.28 -0.52
C ASN A 145 3.53 -9.17 -1.73
N SER A 146 4.79 -9.62 -1.61
CA SER A 146 5.73 -9.73 -2.73
C SER A 146 6.73 -10.86 -2.51
N PHE A 147 7.30 -11.41 -3.58
CA PHE A 147 8.31 -12.46 -3.48
C PHE A 147 9.63 -11.95 -2.93
N GLU A 148 10.01 -10.71 -3.24
CA GLU A 148 11.17 -10.08 -2.66
C GLU A 148 11.01 -9.94 -1.14
N PHE A 149 9.82 -9.53 -0.70
CA PHE A 149 9.50 -9.45 0.72
C PHE A 149 9.53 -10.84 1.39
N LYS A 150 9.01 -11.87 0.70
CA LYS A 150 9.09 -13.26 1.15
C LYS A 150 10.54 -13.66 1.45
N LYS A 151 11.45 -13.48 0.50
CA LYS A 151 12.88 -13.83 0.67
C LYS A 151 13.52 -13.11 1.86
N ILE A 152 13.28 -11.79 1.98
CA ILE A 152 13.83 -11.00 3.09
C ILE A 152 13.26 -11.46 4.44
N PHE A 153 11.96 -11.74 4.49
CA PHE A 153 11.27 -12.15 5.71
C PHE A 153 11.73 -13.54 6.18
N GLU A 154 11.78 -14.51 5.28
CA GLU A 154 12.24 -15.86 5.55
C GLU A 154 13.68 -15.87 6.04
N LYS A 155 14.58 -15.13 5.38
CA LYS A 155 15.98 -14.98 5.82
C LYS A 155 16.10 -14.35 7.22
N LYS A 156 15.33 -13.28 7.47
CA LYS A 156 15.42 -12.54 8.76
C LYS A 156 14.86 -13.31 9.93
N PHE A 157 13.72 -14.00 9.76
CA PHE A 157 12.97 -14.62 10.86
C PHE A 157 13.09 -16.12 10.92
N ASN A 158 13.71 -16.76 9.94
CA ASN A 158 13.87 -18.23 9.82
C ASN A 158 12.51 -18.95 9.92
N ILE A 159 11.52 -18.51 9.14
CA ILE A 159 10.20 -19.13 9.02
C ILE A 159 9.77 -19.12 7.54
N LYS A 160 9.07 -20.16 7.12
CA LYS A 160 8.45 -20.19 5.77
C LYS A 160 7.23 -19.26 5.74
N VAL A 161 7.08 -18.46 4.68
CA VAL A 161 5.92 -17.59 4.51
C VAL A 161 5.32 -17.72 3.11
N LYS A 162 4.04 -17.43 2.97
CA LYS A 162 3.34 -17.43 1.67
C LYS A 162 3.33 -16.04 1.05
N CYS A 163 3.56 -15.98 -0.25
CA CYS A 163 3.43 -14.75 -1.01
C CYS A 163 2.08 -14.72 -1.73
N ILE A 164 1.26 -13.73 -1.42
CA ILE A 164 0.00 -13.45 -2.14
C ILE A 164 -0.03 -11.96 -2.46
N TYR A 165 -0.04 -11.65 -3.75
CA TYR A 165 -0.07 -10.26 -4.20
C TYR A 165 -1.35 -9.52 -3.78
N ASN A 166 -1.26 -8.20 -3.75
CA ASN A 166 -2.44 -7.35 -3.59
C ASN A 166 -3.39 -7.57 -4.78
N PRO A 167 -4.67 -7.91 -4.53
CA PRO A 167 -5.64 -8.05 -5.60
C PRO A 167 -5.95 -6.69 -6.22
N PHE A 168 -5.89 -6.59 -7.54
CA PHE A 168 -6.15 -5.36 -8.27
C PHE A 168 -7.49 -5.42 -9.00
N ASN A 169 -8.45 -4.64 -8.51
CA ASN A 169 -9.79 -4.56 -9.08
C ASN A 169 -9.84 -3.57 -10.26
N LYS A 170 -9.70 -4.10 -11.48
CA LYS A 170 -9.74 -3.31 -12.74
C LYS A 170 -11.06 -2.54 -12.88
N ASN A 171 -12.19 -3.19 -12.60
CA ASN A 171 -13.52 -2.59 -12.75
C ASN A 171 -13.71 -1.41 -11.80
N PHE A 172 -13.20 -1.49 -10.58
CA PHE A 172 -13.21 -0.37 -9.65
C PHE A 172 -12.45 0.84 -10.23
N VAL A 173 -11.26 0.64 -10.76
CA VAL A 173 -10.45 1.72 -11.35
C VAL A 173 -11.16 2.33 -12.57
N LEU A 174 -11.69 1.49 -13.47
CA LEU A 174 -12.42 1.96 -14.65
C LEU A 174 -13.67 2.80 -14.29
N LYS A 175 -14.43 2.39 -13.27
CA LYS A 175 -15.56 3.20 -12.76
C LYS A 175 -15.08 4.55 -12.21
N LYS A 176 -13.97 4.57 -11.47
CA LYS A 176 -13.45 5.79 -10.84
C LYS A 176 -12.84 6.79 -11.85
N ILE A 177 -12.28 6.32 -12.96
CA ILE A 177 -11.77 7.18 -14.04
C ILE A 177 -12.90 7.95 -14.73
N LYS A 178 -14.09 7.33 -14.90
CA LYS A 178 -15.24 7.97 -15.56
C LYS A 178 -15.74 9.22 -14.83
N ILE A 179 -15.41 9.38 -13.55
CA ILE A 179 -15.75 10.57 -12.77
C ILE A 179 -14.88 11.73 -13.26
N LYS A 180 -15.44 12.58 -14.11
CA LYS A 180 -14.75 13.75 -14.67
C LYS A 180 -14.25 14.66 -13.55
N LYS A 181 -12.98 15.06 -13.64
CA LYS A 181 -12.34 16.01 -12.73
C LYS A 181 -11.60 17.07 -13.53
N LYS A 182 -11.92 18.35 -13.30
CA LYS A 182 -11.20 19.46 -13.93
C LYS A 182 -9.79 19.53 -13.31
N ILE A 183 -8.77 19.22 -14.11
CA ILE A 183 -7.37 19.26 -13.71
C ILE A 183 -6.70 20.32 -14.56
N THR A 184 -6.66 21.54 -14.04
CA THR A 184 -6.16 22.72 -14.78
C THR A 184 -4.64 22.88 -14.70
N PHE A 185 -4.00 22.26 -13.72
CA PHE A 185 -2.55 22.39 -13.53
C PHE A 185 -1.74 21.61 -14.56
N PHE A 186 -2.22 20.45 -15.01
CA PHE A 186 -1.62 19.74 -16.13
C PHE A 186 -1.90 20.49 -17.45
N LYS A 187 -0.90 20.60 -18.32
CA LYS A 187 -0.98 21.35 -19.57
C LYS A 187 -0.63 20.47 -20.77
N LYS A 188 -1.29 20.66 -21.89
CA LYS A 188 -0.91 20.08 -23.19
C LYS A 188 0.47 20.62 -23.60
N GLY A 189 1.33 19.78 -24.18
CA GLY A 189 2.70 20.16 -24.54
C GLY A 189 3.70 20.16 -23.39
N TYR A 190 3.26 19.87 -22.16
CA TYR A 190 4.12 19.70 -20.99
C TYR A 190 4.26 18.22 -20.62
N LEU A 191 5.38 17.84 -20.04
CA LEU A 191 5.53 16.55 -19.39
C LEU A 191 4.79 16.60 -18.05
N ASN A 192 3.64 15.92 -17.97
CA ASN A 192 2.81 15.88 -16.78
C ASN A 192 3.18 14.69 -15.91
N ILE A 193 3.71 14.95 -14.73
CA ILE A 193 4.19 13.97 -13.77
C ILE A 193 3.26 13.92 -12.56
N ILE A 194 2.99 12.73 -12.04
CA ILE A 194 2.24 12.57 -10.80
C ILE A 194 2.99 11.70 -9.80
N SER A 195 2.91 12.08 -8.53
CA SER A 195 3.28 11.25 -7.39
C SER A 195 2.11 11.18 -6.41
N VAL A 196 1.76 9.97 -5.96
CA VAL A 196 0.62 9.75 -5.06
C VAL A 196 1.08 8.95 -3.85
N GLY A 197 0.90 9.51 -2.66
CA GLY A 197 1.28 8.84 -1.42
C GLY A 197 1.20 9.77 -0.22
N ARG A 198 1.33 9.20 0.99
CA ARG A 198 1.42 10.00 2.21
C ARG A 198 2.62 10.94 2.14
N LEU A 199 2.46 12.17 2.61
CA LEU A 199 3.58 13.11 2.70
C LEU A 199 4.36 12.81 3.98
N THR A 200 5.25 11.82 3.91
CA THR A 200 6.07 11.32 5.02
C THR A 200 7.50 11.10 4.55
N ASP A 201 8.44 11.03 5.49
CA ASP A 201 9.84 10.73 5.20
C ASP A 201 10.01 9.41 4.43
N GLN A 202 9.19 8.40 4.73
CA GLN A 202 9.17 7.13 3.98
C GLN A 202 8.97 7.33 2.47
N LYS A 203 8.07 8.24 2.06
CA LYS A 203 7.71 8.46 0.65
C LYS A 203 8.67 9.40 -0.08
N ASP A 204 9.47 10.13 0.66
CA ASP A 204 10.57 10.98 0.19
C ASP A 204 10.28 11.81 -1.07
N HIS A 205 9.15 12.52 -1.04
CA HIS A 205 8.78 13.42 -2.14
C HIS A 205 9.83 14.53 -2.36
N LEU A 206 10.71 14.78 -1.38
CA LEU A 206 11.78 15.76 -1.52
C LEU A 206 12.77 15.39 -2.63
N THR A 207 13.07 14.10 -2.80
CA THR A 207 13.88 13.60 -3.93
C THR A 207 13.26 13.96 -5.29
N LEU A 208 11.92 13.87 -5.43
CA LEU A 208 11.25 14.34 -6.64
C LEU A 208 11.35 15.85 -6.82
N LEU A 209 11.17 16.64 -5.74
CA LEU A 209 11.33 18.11 -5.83
C LEU A 209 12.74 18.50 -6.26
N ARG A 210 13.76 17.87 -5.69
CA ARG A 210 15.17 18.08 -6.06
C ARG A 210 15.41 17.77 -7.53
N SER A 211 14.86 16.67 -8.04
CA SER A 211 15.02 16.31 -9.44
C SER A 211 14.41 17.33 -10.41
N ILE A 212 13.29 17.97 -10.03
CA ILE A 212 12.67 19.02 -10.85
C ILE A 212 13.47 20.33 -10.80
N LYS A 213 14.15 20.62 -9.68
CA LYS A 213 15.04 21.76 -9.56
C LYS A 213 16.25 21.64 -10.50
N GLU A 214 16.77 20.45 -10.73
CA GLU A 214 17.91 20.17 -11.63
C GLU A 214 17.57 20.36 -13.13
N LEU A 215 16.27 20.45 -13.48
CA LEU A 215 15.87 20.67 -14.86
C LEU A 215 16.04 22.13 -15.26
N ASP A 216 16.39 22.36 -16.51
CA ASP A 216 16.51 23.69 -17.09
C ASP A 216 15.23 24.54 -16.79
N SER A 217 15.41 25.85 -16.59
CA SER A 217 14.30 26.76 -16.27
C SER A 217 13.15 26.65 -17.27
N ASN A 218 13.48 26.53 -18.56
CA ASN A 218 12.56 26.45 -19.68
C ASN A 218 11.97 25.05 -19.92
N PHE A 219 12.40 24.02 -19.16
CA PHE A 219 11.89 22.67 -19.34
C PHE A 219 10.38 22.61 -19.00
N LYS A 220 9.58 22.23 -19.99
CA LYS A 220 8.11 22.21 -19.89
C LYS A 220 7.62 21.02 -19.09
N VAL A 221 7.57 21.15 -17.76
CA VAL A 221 7.11 20.11 -16.83
C VAL A 221 6.04 20.63 -15.87
N LYS A 222 5.06 19.78 -15.54
CA LYS A 222 4.07 20.01 -14.48
C LYS A 222 4.02 18.77 -13.58
N VAL A 223 4.15 18.97 -12.29
CA VAL A 223 4.16 17.89 -11.29
C VAL A 223 3.00 18.10 -10.31
N ILE A 224 2.16 17.10 -10.15
CA ILE A 224 1.14 17.06 -9.09
C ILE A 224 1.57 16.01 -8.06
N ILE A 225 1.61 16.42 -6.79
CA ILE A 225 1.81 15.52 -5.66
C ILE A 225 0.49 15.44 -4.89
N ILE A 226 -0.07 14.21 -4.79
CA ILE A 226 -1.32 13.94 -4.10
C ILE A 226 -1.05 13.20 -2.81
N GLY A 227 -1.48 13.79 -1.69
CA GLY A 227 -1.37 13.17 -0.38
C GLY A 227 -1.51 14.15 0.77
N LYS A 228 -1.45 13.59 1.99
CA LYS A 228 -1.39 14.33 3.26
C LYS A 228 -0.33 13.69 4.16
N GLY A 229 0.24 14.45 5.08
CA GLY A 229 1.21 13.94 6.05
C GLY A 229 2.13 15.01 6.60
N SER A 230 3.01 14.58 7.48
CA SER A 230 3.86 15.44 8.32
C SER A 230 4.92 16.26 7.56
N THR A 231 5.31 15.82 6.36
CA THR A 231 6.33 16.55 5.58
C THR A 231 5.75 17.64 4.68
N LYS A 232 4.43 17.91 4.72
CA LYS A 232 3.76 18.89 3.85
C LYS A 232 4.43 20.26 3.88
N ASP A 233 4.71 20.78 5.07
CA ASP A 233 5.25 22.12 5.23
C ASP A 233 6.72 22.21 4.78
N ILE A 234 7.49 21.15 4.98
CA ILE A 234 8.87 21.03 4.47
C ILE A 234 8.85 21.10 2.93
N LEU A 235 7.97 20.33 2.29
CA LEU A 235 7.83 20.34 0.83
C LEU A 235 7.37 21.70 0.32
N LYS A 236 6.40 22.34 0.99
CA LYS A 236 5.92 23.69 0.62
C LYS A 236 7.03 24.73 0.71
N ARG A 237 7.79 24.75 1.79
CA ARG A 237 8.94 25.66 1.96
C ARG A 237 9.99 25.43 0.87
N TYR A 238 10.31 24.16 0.54
CA TYR A 238 11.27 23.85 -0.54
C TYR A 238 10.79 24.36 -1.91
N ILE A 239 9.51 24.18 -2.25
CA ILE A 239 8.91 24.67 -3.51
C ILE A 239 9.04 26.19 -3.62
N ILE A 240 8.71 26.93 -2.55
CA ILE A 240 8.79 28.39 -2.53
C ILE A 240 10.24 28.87 -2.62
N LYS A 241 11.15 28.33 -1.78
CA LYS A 241 12.57 28.72 -1.75
C LYS A 241 13.28 28.53 -3.10
N ASN A 242 12.81 27.58 -3.94
CA ASN A 242 13.44 27.27 -5.22
C ASN A 242 12.60 27.72 -6.43
N ASN A 243 11.61 28.60 -6.25
CA ASN A 243 10.74 29.16 -7.31
C ASN A 243 10.07 28.07 -8.19
N LEU A 244 9.62 26.95 -7.57
CA LEU A 244 9.03 25.82 -8.30
C LEU A 244 7.51 25.83 -8.32
N GLN A 245 6.82 26.91 -7.85
CA GLN A 245 5.36 26.97 -7.72
C GLN A 245 4.65 26.79 -9.09
N ASN A 246 5.27 27.28 -10.15
CA ASN A 246 4.75 27.14 -11.53
C ASN A 246 4.94 25.71 -12.09
N LYS A 247 5.89 24.93 -11.55
CA LYS A 247 6.19 23.56 -12.00
C LYS A 247 5.54 22.49 -11.12
N ILE A 248 5.36 22.76 -9.81
CA ILE A 248 4.94 21.75 -8.81
C ILE A 248 3.73 22.23 -8.00
N LYS A 249 2.72 21.36 -7.89
CA LYS A 249 1.53 21.58 -7.06
C LYS A 249 1.36 20.47 -6.02
N LEU A 250 1.33 20.82 -4.74
CA LEU A 250 0.85 19.97 -3.66
C LEU A 250 -0.69 20.01 -3.67
N PHE A 251 -1.32 18.98 -4.22
CA PHE A 251 -2.78 18.98 -4.42
C PHE A 251 -3.57 18.72 -3.14
N GLY A 252 -2.94 18.11 -2.13
CA GLY A 252 -3.63 17.60 -0.95
C GLY A 252 -4.16 16.19 -1.16
N TYR A 253 -5.04 15.75 -0.25
CA TYR A 253 -5.62 14.41 -0.29
C TYR A 253 -6.83 14.35 -1.23
N THR A 254 -6.97 13.26 -1.95
CA THR A 254 -8.19 12.90 -2.68
C THR A 254 -8.44 11.39 -2.56
N ASN A 255 -9.71 11.01 -2.42
CA ASN A 255 -10.15 9.60 -2.44
C ASN A 255 -10.19 9.00 -3.86
N ASN A 256 -10.05 9.84 -4.89
CA ASN A 256 -10.02 9.41 -6.29
C ASN A 256 -8.84 10.04 -7.05
N PRO A 257 -7.64 9.44 -6.99
CA PRO A 257 -6.48 9.93 -7.75
C PRO A 257 -6.48 9.49 -9.23
N PHE A 258 -7.34 8.55 -9.63
CA PHE A 258 -7.28 7.93 -10.95
C PHE A 258 -7.43 8.90 -12.14
N PRO A 259 -8.31 9.92 -12.14
CA PRO A 259 -8.36 10.90 -13.22
C PRO A 259 -7.05 11.68 -13.38
N PHE A 260 -6.32 11.93 -12.27
CA PHE A 260 -5.01 12.58 -12.31
C PHE A 260 -3.95 11.65 -12.90
N ILE A 261 -3.93 10.37 -12.48
CA ILE A 261 -3.01 9.37 -13.02
C ILE A 261 -3.28 9.19 -14.51
N GLN A 262 -4.54 9.15 -14.92
CA GLN A 262 -4.91 9.00 -16.34
C GLN A 262 -4.41 10.17 -17.21
N LYS A 263 -4.46 11.39 -16.70
CA LYS A 263 -3.97 12.59 -17.43
C LYS A 263 -2.46 12.78 -17.37
N ALA A 264 -1.76 12.11 -16.46
CA ALA A 264 -0.32 12.18 -16.39
C ALA A 264 0.34 11.36 -17.50
N ASN A 265 1.56 11.76 -17.90
CA ASN A 265 2.44 11.01 -18.78
C ASN A 265 3.25 9.98 -17.97
N MET A 266 3.61 10.33 -16.74
CA MET A 266 4.55 9.61 -15.90
C MET A 266 4.09 9.56 -14.44
N VAL A 267 4.31 8.42 -13.79
CA VAL A 267 4.15 8.23 -12.34
C VAL A 267 5.52 8.06 -11.73
N VAL A 268 5.82 8.84 -10.67
CA VAL A 268 7.09 8.77 -9.95
C VAL A 268 6.85 8.37 -8.51
N LEU A 269 7.60 7.37 -8.03
CA LEU A 269 7.63 6.92 -6.64
C LEU A 269 9.07 6.97 -6.11
N THR A 270 9.32 7.80 -5.09
CA THR A 270 10.66 8.04 -4.52
C THR A 270 10.85 7.42 -3.14
N SER A 271 10.05 6.43 -2.78
CA SER A 271 10.01 5.84 -1.44
C SER A 271 11.34 5.22 -1.00
N LYS A 272 11.63 5.31 0.31
CA LYS A 272 12.78 4.66 0.95
C LYS A 272 12.55 3.17 1.22
N PHE A 273 11.32 2.75 1.43
CA PHE A 273 10.90 1.35 1.61
C PHE A 273 9.40 1.18 1.34
N GLU A 274 9.01 0.01 0.84
CA GLU A 274 7.63 -0.35 0.51
C GLU A 274 7.31 -1.80 0.94
N GLY A 275 6.12 -2.26 0.61
CA GLY A 275 5.75 -3.67 0.55
C GLY A 275 5.45 -4.05 -0.90
N LEU A 276 4.22 -3.78 -1.35
CA LEU A 276 3.82 -3.82 -2.76
C LEU A 276 3.02 -2.54 -3.03
N PRO A 277 3.64 -1.47 -3.58
CA PRO A 277 3.01 -0.17 -3.71
C PRO A 277 1.88 -0.19 -4.75
N ASN A 278 0.63 -0.04 -4.29
CA ASN A 278 -0.55 -0.07 -5.17
C ASN A 278 -0.51 1.00 -6.27
N ILE A 279 0.10 2.15 -6.00
CA ILE A 279 0.24 3.22 -7.00
C ILE A 279 0.99 2.77 -8.26
N LEU A 280 1.97 1.88 -8.12
CA LEU A 280 2.68 1.33 -9.29
C LEU A 280 1.79 0.36 -10.07
N LEU A 281 0.93 -0.42 -9.38
CA LEU A 281 -0.07 -1.28 -10.03
C LEU A 281 -1.11 -0.43 -10.79
N GLU A 282 -1.54 0.66 -10.16
CA GLU A 282 -2.48 1.63 -10.75
C GLU A 282 -1.88 2.29 -12.00
N ALA A 283 -0.61 2.69 -11.94
CA ALA A 283 0.12 3.26 -13.05
C ALA A 283 0.31 2.27 -14.21
N GLN A 284 0.70 1.02 -13.92
CA GLN A 284 0.82 -0.03 -14.94
C GLN A 284 -0.51 -0.32 -15.64
N PHE A 285 -1.59 -0.46 -14.89
CA PHE A 285 -2.92 -0.70 -15.46
C PHE A 285 -3.37 0.47 -16.35
N LEU A 286 -3.08 1.71 -15.95
CA LEU A 286 -3.38 2.91 -16.71
C LEU A 286 -2.35 3.23 -17.80
N ARG A 287 -1.44 2.29 -18.09
CA ARG A 287 -0.40 2.41 -19.12
C ARG A 287 0.43 3.68 -19.00
N LYS A 288 0.87 4.01 -17.78
CA LYS A 288 1.75 5.15 -17.53
C LYS A 288 3.19 4.69 -17.46
N TYR A 289 4.11 5.53 -17.95
CA TYR A 289 5.52 5.33 -17.69
C TYR A 289 5.79 5.49 -16.20
N ILE A 290 6.63 4.63 -15.66
CA ILE A 290 6.90 4.58 -14.22
C ILE A 290 8.39 4.73 -14.00
N ILE A 291 8.76 5.66 -13.11
CA ILE A 291 10.08 5.71 -12.48
C ILE A 291 9.89 5.49 -10.99
N SER A 292 10.62 4.56 -10.41
CA SER A 292 10.56 4.27 -8.98
C SER A 292 11.94 4.10 -8.39
N THR A 293 12.09 4.40 -7.10
CA THR A 293 13.26 3.95 -6.36
C THR A 293 13.31 2.43 -6.31
N ASN A 294 14.52 1.86 -6.40
CA ASN A 294 14.80 0.45 -6.12
C ASN A 294 14.89 0.21 -4.61
N CYS A 295 13.84 0.63 -3.90
CA CYS A 295 13.76 0.45 -2.47
C CYS A 295 13.34 -0.99 -2.11
N PRO A 296 13.73 -1.48 -0.91
CA PRO A 296 13.21 -2.76 -0.40
C PRO A 296 11.69 -2.64 -0.24
N THR A 297 11.04 -3.41 -0.76
CA THR A 297 10.51 -4.46 -1.54
C THR A 297 9.47 -3.92 -2.55
N GLY A 298 9.02 -4.73 -3.50
CA GLY A 298 7.90 -4.44 -4.40
C GLY A 298 8.23 -3.68 -5.68
N PRO A 299 8.85 -2.48 -5.71
CA PRO A 299 9.08 -1.76 -6.96
C PRO A 299 9.86 -2.57 -7.99
N LYS A 300 10.97 -3.19 -7.59
CA LYS A 300 11.79 -4.04 -8.46
C LYS A 300 11.00 -5.20 -9.06
N GLU A 301 10.15 -5.83 -8.26
CA GLU A 301 9.29 -6.94 -8.67
C GLU A 301 8.16 -6.49 -9.61
N ILE A 302 7.50 -5.36 -9.31
CA ILE A 302 6.47 -4.78 -10.16
C ILE A 302 7.06 -4.39 -11.51
N LEU A 303 8.21 -3.71 -11.50
CA LEU A 303 8.86 -3.19 -12.70
C LEU A 303 9.76 -4.23 -13.42
N LEU A 304 9.74 -5.51 -12.99
CA LEU A 304 10.44 -6.62 -13.65
C LEU A 304 11.93 -6.32 -13.86
N ASN A 305 12.62 -5.86 -12.82
CA ASN A 305 14.03 -5.43 -12.89
C ASN A 305 14.24 -4.40 -14.02
N SER A 306 13.51 -3.30 -14.03
CA SER A 306 13.53 -2.21 -15.01
C SER A 306 13.01 -2.54 -16.43
N LYS A 307 12.48 -3.74 -16.67
CA LYS A 307 11.86 -4.09 -17.97
C LYS A 307 10.48 -3.47 -18.16
N ALA A 308 9.82 -3.02 -17.09
CA ALA A 308 8.46 -2.45 -17.10
C ALA A 308 8.37 -1.02 -16.53
N GLY A 309 9.47 -0.31 -16.50
CA GLY A 309 9.66 1.04 -15.99
C GLY A 309 11.12 1.22 -15.56
N ASP A 310 11.50 2.35 -15.01
CA ASP A 310 12.89 2.57 -14.58
C ASP A 310 13.02 2.54 -13.05
N LEU A 311 14.15 2.00 -12.60
CA LEU A 311 14.55 1.96 -11.21
C LEU A 311 15.76 2.89 -11.00
N ILE A 312 15.70 3.67 -9.93
CA ILE A 312 16.78 4.55 -9.46
C ILE A 312 17.15 4.19 -8.02
N ASN A 313 18.33 4.58 -7.57
CA ASN A 313 18.69 4.43 -6.16
C ASN A 313 17.86 5.36 -5.26
N ILE A 314 17.70 4.99 -3.99
CA ILE A 314 17.03 5.84 -3.00
C ILE A 314 17.77 7.16 -2.89
N GLY A 315 17.04 8.29 -2.98
CA GLY A 315 17.63 9.63 -2.90
C GLY A 315 18.31 10.14 -4.16
N ASP A 316 18.43 9.33 -5.22
CA ASP A 316 19.13 9.70 -6.46
C ASP A 316 18.29 10.63 -7.35
N PHE A 317 18.20 11.88 -6.92
CA PHE A 317 17.46 12.92 -7.65
C PHE A 317 18.14 13.30 -8.99
N LYS A 318 19.48 13.13 -9.11
CA LYS A 318 20.21 13.42 -10.37
C LYS A 318 19.82 12.42 -11.45
N LYS A 319 19.82 11.12 -11.15
CA LYS A 319 19.36 10.09 -12.09
C LYS A 319 17.90 10.26 -12.45
N LEU A 320 17.04 10.63 -11.46
CA LEU A 320 15.62 10.92 -11.71
C LEU A 320 15.48 12.11 -12.68
N SER A 321 16.20 13.21 -12.46
CA SER A 321 16.22 14.37 -13.37
C SER A 321 16.64 13.99 -14.78
N HIS A 322 17.71 13.21 -14.92
CA HIS A 322 18.19 12.71 -16.21
C HIS A 322 17.12 11.88 -16.95
N LEU A 323 16.44 10.97 -16.28
CA LEU A 323 15.36 10.18 -16.89
C LEU A 323 14.15 11.04 -17.29
N ILE A 324 13.83 12.06 -16.51
CA ILE A 324 12.77 13.03 -16.81
C ILE A 324 13.14 13.86 -18.05
N LYS A 325 14.36 14.39 -18.08
CA LYS A 325 14.89 15.22 -19.21
C LYS A 325 14.86 14.44 -20.53
N ASN A 326 15.22 13.16 -20.49
CA ASN A 326 15.32 12.31 -21.68
C ASN A 326 13.99 11.59 -22.04
N TYR A 327 12.86 11.93 -21.40
CA TYR A 327 11.57 11.29 -21.68
C TYR A 327 11.20 11.34 -23.17
N SER A 328 11.37 12.50 -23.82
CA SER A 328 10.99 12.70 -25.23
C SER A 328 11.89 11.95 -26.20
N ASN A 329 13.17 11.80 -25.85
CA ASN A 329 14.17 11.14 -26.70
C ASN A 329 14.05 9.61 -26.65
N ASN A 330 13.50 9.07 -25.56
CA ASN A 330 13.44 7.63 -25.29
C ASN A 330 12.03 7.02 -25.51
N LYS A 331 11.18 7.66 -26.31
CA LYS A 331 9.77 7.25 -26.48
C LYS A 331 9.59 5.76 -26.81
N ASN A 332 10.33 5.22 -27.74
CA ASN A 332 10.21 3.81 -28.16
C ASN A 332 10.55 2.85 -27.02
N SER A 333 11.62 3.11 -26.29
CA SER A 333 12.01 2.33 -25.10
C SER A 333 10.93 2.41 -24.00
N ILE A 334 10.39 3.61 -23.76
CA ILE A 334 9.33 3.85 -22.78
C ILE A 334 8.06 3.09 -23.16
N ILE A 335 7.62 3.13 -24.41
CA ILE A 335 6.46 2.38 -24.90
C ILE A 335 6.67 0.87 -24.72
N LYS A 336 7.87 0.36 -25.02
CA LYS A 336 8.21 -1.06 -24.78
C LYS A 336 8.07 -1.43 -23.29
N LYS A 337 8.57 -0.58 -22.39
CA LYS A 337 8.45 -0.79 -20.93
C LYS A 337 7.01 -0.77 -20.47
N ILE A 338 6.20 0.20 -20.93
CA ILE A 338 4.76 0.29 -20.61
C ILE A 338 4.03 -0.97 -21.06
N ASN A 339 4.25 -1.42 -22.31
CA ASN A 339 3.61 -2.60 -22.86
C ASN A 339 4.03 -3.88 -22.14
N THR A 340 5.32 -4.00 -21.77
CA THR A 340 5.83 -5.13 -20.97
C THR A 340 5.15 -5.18 -19.60
N GLY A 341 5.03 -4.03 -18.92
CA GLY A 341 4.32 -3.95 -17.64
C GLY A 341 2.87 -4.35 -17.75
N TYR A 342 2.16 -3.84 -18.75
CA TYR A 342 0.76 -4.16 -18.99
C TYR A 342 0.55 -5.64 -19.36
N LYS A 343 1.37 -6.21 -20.22
CA LYS A 343 1.32 -7.63 -20.60
C LYS A 343 1.49 -8.55 -19.39
N LYS A 344 2.37 -8.21 -18.44
CA LYS A 344 2.65 -9.00 -17.23
C LYS A 344 1.76 -8.64 -16.04
N PHE A 345 0.78 -7.77 -16.23
CA PHE A 345 -0.11 -7.28 -15.17
C PHE A 345 -1.05 -8.33 -14.59
N TYR A 346 -1.35 -9.43 -15.31
CA TYR A 346 -2.21 -10.54 -14.86
C TYR A 346 -1.80 -11.11 -13.50
N ARG A 347 -0.52 -10.96 -13.09
CA ARG A 347 -0.01 -11.41 -11.79
C ARG A 347 -0.80 -10.80 -10.61
N PHE A 348 -1.33 -9.60 -10.81
CA PHE A 348 -2.07 -8.83 -9.81
C PHE A 348 -3.59 -8.94 -10.00
N ASP A 349 -4.05 -9.85 -10.86
CA ASP A 349 -5.47 -10.02 -11.12
C ASP A 349 -6.28 -10.22 -9.84
N TYR A 350 -7.45 -9.59 -9.79
CA TYR A 350 -8.32 -9.58 -8.63
C TYR A 350 -8.79 -10.97 -8.24
N MET A 351 -9.37 -11.71 -9.20
CA MET A 351 -9.94 -13.04 -8.93
C MET A 351 -8.86 -14.04 -8.54
N LEU A 352 -7.73 -14.03 -9.27
CA LEU A 352 -6.58 -14.90 -9.01
C LEU A 352 -6.07 -14.73 -7.57
N ASN A 353 -5.83 -13.49 -7.15
CA ASN A 353 -5.24 -13.24 -5.83
C ASN A 353 -6.27 -13.37 -4.71
N CYS A 354 -7.51 -12.94 -4.89
CA CYS A 354 -8.57 -13.18 -3.90
C CYS A 354 -8.84 -14.69 -3.68
N LYS A 355 -8.80 -15.52 -4.73
CA LYS A 355 -8.88 -16.98 -4.61
C LYS A 355 -7.72 -17.56 -3.79
N LYS A 356 -6.49 -17.03 -3.97
CA LYS A 356 -5.34 -17.40 -3.12
C LYS A 356 -5.55 -17.04 -1.66
N TYR A 357 -6.12 -15.86 -1.35
CA TYR A 357 -6.50 -15.50 0.02
C TYR A 357 -7.54 -16.45 0.61
N LEU A 358 -8.57 -16.78 -0.15
CA LEU A 358 -9.60 -17.72 0.28
C LEU A 358 -9.00 -19.10 0.61
N ASN A 359 -8.15 -19.62 -0.27
CA ASN A 359 -7.48 -20.91 -0.05
C ASN A 359 -6.55 -20.85 1.15
N PHE A 360 -5.81 -19.75 1.32
CA PHE A 360 -4.94 -19.55 2.49
C PHE A 360 -5.72 -19.61 3.80
N ILE A 361 -6.90 -18.99 3.84
CA ILE A 361 -7.80 -19.04 5.00
C ILE A 361 -8.37 -20.46 5.19
N LYS A 362 -8.84 -21.11 4.11
CA LYS A 362 -9.44 -22.45 4.18
C LYS A 362 -8.45 -23.51 4.68
N ASN A 363 -7.19 -23.41 4.30
CA ASN A 363 -6.13 -24.35 4.69
C ASN A 363 -5.69 -24.17 6.16
N ASN A 364 -5.94 -23.04 6.76
CA ASN A 364 -5.60 -22.73 8.15
C ASN A 364 -6.80 -22.81 9.11
N TYR A 365 -8.00 -22.99 8.59
CA TYR A 365 -9.19 -23.11 9.40
C TYR A 365 -9.29 -24.52 9.98
#